data_40efe4a260a8a06b9677a4e0033b126b
#
_entry.id   40efe4a260a8a06b9677a4e0033b126b
#
_cell.length_a   1.000
_cell.length_b   1.000
_cell.length_c   1.000
_cell.angle_alpha   90.00
_cell.angle_beta   90.00
_cell.angle_gamma   90.00
#
_symmetry.space_group_name_H-M   'P 1'
#
loop_
_entity.id
_entity.type
_entity.pdbx_description
1 polymer ?
#
loop_
_entity_poly.entity_id
_entity_poly.type
_entity_poly.pdbx_seq_one_letter_code
_entity_poly.pdbx_strand_id
1 'polypeptide(L)'
;VQQKEAPQRQLTGERATGTVKFFNGMKGFGFITRDDGQADAFVHISAVERSGMQNLNEGDRLEFDIEVDRRGKYSAVNLAPRQD
;
A
#
# COMPACT_ATOMS: atom_id res chain seq x y z
N VAL A 1 -7.11 29.59 -0.31
CA VAL A 1 -7.01 28.81 -0.28
C VAL A 1 -7.04 27.79 -0.64
N GLN A 2 -7.12 27.30 -0.80
CA GLN A 2 -7.20 26.36 -1.14
C GLN A 2 -7.26 25.40 -0.85
N GLN A 3 -7.67 24.97 -0.82
CA GLN A 3 -7.72 23.93 -0.61
C GLN A 3 -7.87 23.15 -1.36
N LYS A 4 -7.63 22.49 -1.39
CA LYS A 4 -7.76 21.60 -2.20
C LYS A 4 -8.71 20.75 -1.90
N GLU A 5 -9.39 20.31 -2.61
CA GLU A 5 -10.32 19.45 -2.32
C GLU A 5 -9.80 18.29 -1.72
N ALA A 6 -10.44 17.77 -0.73
CA ALA A 6 -9.93 16.61 -0.07
C ALA A 6 -9.83 15.48 -1.05
N PRO A 7 -8.73 14.78 -1.09
CA PRO A 7 -8.68 13.60 -1.91
C PRO A 7 -9.62 12.56 -1.35
N GLN A 8 -9.98 11.60 -2.17
CA GLN A 8 -10.84 10.53 -1.73
C GLN A 8 -10.17 9.60 -0.76
N ARG A 9 -8.86 9.70 -0.65
CA ARG A 9 -8.07 8.84 0.23
C ARG A 9 -7.34 9.71 1.21
N GLN A 10 -7.17 9.18 2.42
CA GLN A 10 -6.45 9.89 3.46
C GLN A 10 -5.49 8.96 4.15
N LEU A 11 -4.32 9.46 4.45
CA LEU A 11 -3.37 8.71 5.26
C LEU A 11 -3.90 8.63 6.68
N THR A 12 -3.81 7.46 7.26
CA THR A 12 -4.25 7.28 8.64
C THR A 12 -3.20 7.70 9.65
N GLY A 13 -1.99 7.97 9.18
CA GLY A 13 -0.89 8.32 10.07
C GLY A 13 -0.15 7.12 10.62
N GLU A 14 -0.55 5.92 10.23
CA GLU A 14 0.08 4.71 10.67
C GLU A 14 1.09 4.20 9.66
N ARG A 15 2.19 3.68 10.17
CA ARG A 15 3.15 2.97 9.34
C ARG A 15 3.04 1.49 9.69
N ALA A 16 2.82 0.66 8.70
CA ALA A 16 2.60 -0.76 8.92
C ALA A 16 3.63 -1.58 8.16
N THR A 17 3.71 -2.85 8.51
CA THR A 17 4.58 -3.78 7.79
C THR A 17 3.76 -4.99 7.38
N GLY A 18 4.22 -5.69 6.35
CA GLY A 18 3.53 -6.87 5.90
C GLY A 18 4.31 -7.62 4.85
N THR A 19 3.71 -8.68 4.36
CA THR A 19 4.31 -9.54 3.35
C THR A 19 3.41 -9.55 2.12
N VAL A 20 3.99 -9.40 0.96
CA VAL A 20 3.21 -9.41 -0.28
C VAL A 20 2.53 -10.76 -0.42
N LYS A 21 1.21 -10.74 -0.46
CA LYS A 21 0.41 -11.94 -0.66
C LYS A 21 0.44 -12.33 -2.13
N PHE A 22 0.21 -11.36 -2.99
CA PHE A 22 0.40 -11.53 -4.43
C PHE A 22 0.40 -10.16 -5.07
N PHE A 23 0.95 -10.09 -6.25
CA PHE A 23 0.92 -8.85 -7.02
C PHE A 23 0.84 -9.21 -8.49
N ASN A 24 -0.11 -8.63 -9.19
CA ASN A 24 -0.30 -8.86 -10.62
C ASN A 24 0.09 -7.61 -11.38
N GLY A 25 1.29 -7.62 -11.95
CA GLY A 25 1.81 -6.46 -12.68
C GLY A 25 1.01 -6.13 -13.92
N MET A 26 0.38 -7.11 -14.53
CA MET A 26 -0.41 -6.86 -15.73
C MET A 26 -1.70 -6.13 -15.41
N LYS A 27 -2.32 -6.49 -14.30
CA LYS A 27 -3.54 -5.82 -13.87
C LYS A 27 -3.24 -4.59 -13.02
N GLY A 28 -2.02 -4.50 -12.52
CA GLY A 28 -1.58 -3.31 -11.80
C GLY A 28 -2.04 -3.23 -10.36
N PHE A 29 -2.25 -4.39 -9.70
CA PHE A 29 -2.64 -4.36 -8.30
C PHE A 29 -2.22 -5.65 -7.59
N GLY A 30 -2.26 -5.59 -6.28
CA GLY A 30 -1.97 -6.75 -5.46
C GLY A 30 -2.44 -6.51 -4.04
N PHE A 31 -2.11 -7.43 -3.16
CA PHE A 31 -2.48 -7.36 -1.75
C PHE A 31 -1.29 -7.72 -0.88
N ILE A 32 -1.25 -7.10 0.28
CA ILE A 32 -0.21 -7.34 1.27
C ILE A 32 -0.87 -7.81 2.54
N THR A 33 -0.40 -8.94 3.07
CA THR A 33 -0.89 -9.45 4.35
C THR A 33 -0.18 -8.67 5.45
N ARG A 34 -0.93 -7.97 6.27
CA ARG A 34 -0.36 -7.13 7.31
C ARG A 34 0.09 -7.98 8.49
N ASP A 35 1.22 -7.57 9.08
CA ASP A 35 1.77 -8.29 10.23
C ASP A 35 0.92 -8.11 11.49
N ASP A 36 0.11 -7.06 11.52
CA ASP A 36 -0.67 -6.76 12.71
C ASP A 36 -2.01 -7.51 12.78
N GLY A 37 -2.23 -8.42 11.84
CA GLY A 37 -3.46 -9.21 11.84
C GLY A 37 -4.68 -8.52 11.31
N GLN A 38 -4.51 -7.31 10.80
CA GLN A 38 -5.62 -6.57 10.20
C GLN A 38 -5.88 -7.08 8.79
N ALA A 39 -6.95 -6.57 8.17
CA ALA A 39 -7.28 -6.96 6.81
C ALA A 39 -6.15 -6.62 5.85
N ASP A 40 -6.05 -7.40 4.77
CA ASP A 40 -5.02 -7.19 3.76
C ASP A 40 -5.09 -5.76 3.23
N ALA A 41 -3.93 -5.20 2.95
CA ALA A 41 -3.84 -3.88 2.35
C ALA A 41 -3.77 -4.03 0.85
N PHE A 42 -4.55 -3.23 0.15
CA PHE A 42 -4.53 -3.19 -1.30
C PHE A 42 -3.34 -2.35 -1.76
N VAL A 43 -2.65 -2.79 -2.80
CA VAL A 43 -1.57 -2.00 -3.37
C VAL A 43 -1.78 -1.87 -4.86
N HIS A 44 -1.68 -0.64 -5.36
CA HIS A 44 -1.83 -0.36 -6.79
C HIS A 44 -0.45 -0.13 -7.40
N ILE A 45 -0.30 -0.42 -8.69
CA ILE A 45 0.98 -0.27 -9.36
C ILE A 45 1.51 1.18 -9.27
N SER A 46 0.62 2.16 -9.23
CA SER A 46 1.04 3.54 -9.10
C SER A 46 1.76 3.78 -7.79
N ALA A 47 1.34 3.12 -6.72
CA ALA A 47 2.00 3.24 -5.43
C ALA A 47 3.39 2.60 -5.48
N VAL A 48 3.51 1.49 -6.18
CA VAL A 48 4.79 0.82 -6.37
C VAL A 48 5.75 1.74 -7.10
N GLU A 49 5.28 2.35 -8.19
CA GLU A 49 6.12 3.22 -9.00
C GLU A 49 6.51 4.48 -8.26
N ARG A 50 5.59 5.06 -7.51
CA ARG A 50 5.88 6.26 -6.73
C ARG A 50 6.93 6.01 -5.66
N SER A 51 6.98 4.79 -5.19
CA SER A 51 7.95 4.41 -4.17
C SER A 51 9.31 4.08 -4.76
N GLY A 52 9.45 4.17 -6.07
CA GLY A 52 10.72 3.89 -6.72
C GLY A 52 10.96 2.42 -6.96
N MET A 53 9.95 1.60 -6.77
CA MET A 53 10.06 0.16 -7.00
C MET A 53 9.52 -0.18 -8.36
N GLN A 54 10.00 -1.26 -8.94
CA GLN A 54 9.55 -1.65 -10.27
C GLN A 54 8.47 -2.69 -10.21
N ASN A 55 8.50 -3.51 -9.18
CA ASN A 55 7.60 -4.63 -9.08
C ASN A 55 7.62 -5.19 -7.67
N LEU A 56 6.63 -5.97 -7.34
CA LEU A 56 6.56 -6.67 -6.07
C LEU A 56 6.49 -8.16 -6.34
N ASN A 57 7.15 -8.93 -5.50
CA ASN A 57 7.12 -10.38 -5.60
C ASN A 57 6.42 -10.96 -4.38
N GLU A 58 5.73 -12.06 -4.62
CA GLU A 58 5.07 -12.77 -3.54
C GLU A 58 6.07 -13.13 -2.47
N GLY A 59 5.74 -12.83 -1.22
CA GLY A 59 6.62 -13.12 -0.11
C GLY A 59 7.55 -11.99 0.27
N ASP A 60 7.58 -10.90 -0.51
CA ASP A 60 8.43 -9.76 -0.17
C ASP A 60 7.94 -9.09 1.09
N ARG A 61 8.87 -8.69 1.94
CA ARG A 61 8.56 -7.95 3.16
C ARG A 61 8.63 -6.46 2.87
N LEU A 62 7.60 -5.75 3.26
CA LEU A 62 7.50 -4.32 2.98
C LEU A 62 7.05 -3.55 4.20
N GLU A 63 7.41 -2.28 4.19
CA GLU A 63 6.91 -1.31 5.14
C GLU A 63 6.15 -0.27 4.32
N PHE A 64 5.04 0.22 4.84
CA PHE A 64 4.20 1.11 4.06
C PHE A 64 3.29 1.93 4.95
N ASP A 65 2.82 3.05 4.41
CA ASP A 65 1.80 3.85 5.07
C ASP A 65 0.44 3.30 4.68
N ILE A 66 -0.52 3.48 5.57
CA ILE A 66 -1.89 3.04 5.32
C ILE A 66 -2.71 4.25 4.92
N GLU A 67 -3.43 4.09 3.82
CA GLU A 67 -4.32 5.10 3.30
C GLU A 67 -5.72 4.51 3.24
N VAL A 68 -6.71 5.27 3.63
CA VAL A 68 -8.09 4.77 3.61
C VAL A 68 -8.90 5.61 2.64
N ASP A 69 -9.71 4.95 1.80
CA ASP A 69 -10.54 5.66 0.86
C ASP A 69 -11.93 5.88 1.44
N ARG A 70 -12.82 6.48 0.66
CA ARG A 70 -14.17 6.80 1.11
C ARG A 70 -14.95 5.59 1.55
N ARG A 71 -14.66 4.45 0.97
CA ARG A 71 -15.37 3.21 1.27
C ARG A 71 -14.83 2.51 2.49
N GLY A 72 -13.78 3.07 3.09
CA GLY A 72 -13.14 2.43 4.22
C GLY A 72 -12.15 1.34 3.81
N LYS A 73 -11.76 1.31 2.55
CA LYS A 73 -10.81 0.33 2.08
C LYS A 73 -9.39 0.82 2.31
N TYR A 74 -8.57 -0.03 2.86
CA TYR A 74 -7.18 0.31 3.19
C TYR A 74 -6.26 0.00 2.02
N SER A 75 -5.36 0.94 1.75
CA SER A 75 -4.38 0.81 0.67
C SER A 75 -3.00 1.06 1.22
N ALA A 76 -2.01 0.37 0.65
CA ALA A 76 -0.62 0.57 1.02
C ALA A 76 -0.01 1.59 0.07
N VAL A 77 0.65 2.59 0.63
CA VAL A 77 1.34 3.62 -0.15
C VAL A 77 2.69 3.88 0.49
N ASN A 78 3.56 4.60 -0.23
CA ASN A 78 4.90 4.92 0.27
C ASN A 78 5.62 3.66 0.69
N LEU A 79 5.68 2.70 -0.22
CA LEU A 79 6.24 1.39 0.05
C LEU A 79 7.76 1.46 0.18
N ALA A 80 8.29 0.65 1.09
CA ALA A 80 9.73 0.53 1.23
C ALA A 80 10.06 -0.94 1.52
N PRO A 81 11.12 -1.46 0.93
CA PRO A 81 11.50 -2.84 1.23
C PRO A 81 11.97 -2.93 2.67
N ARG A 82 11.66 -4.03 3.29
CA ARG A 82 12.01 -4.26 4.67
C ARG A 82 12.98 -5.43 4.75
N GLN A 83 14.04 -5.24 5.48
CA GLN A 83 15.02 -6.29 5.66
C GLN A 83 14.91 -6.81 7.06
N ASP A 84 14.37 -7.96 7.22
CA ASP A 84 14.23 -8.56 8.55
C ASP A 84 15.16 -9.71 8.73
#